data_fe0c5f4510f712c09f9aee5de3566ee6
#
_entry.id   fe0c5f4510f712c09f9aee5de3566ee6
#
_cell.length_a   1.000
_cell.length_b   1.000
_cell.length_c   1.000
_cell.angle_alpha   90.00
_cell.angle_beta   90.00
_cell.angle_gamma   90.00
#
_symmetry.space_group_name_H-M   'P 1'
#
loop_
_entity.id
_entity.type
_entity.pdbx_description
1 polymer ?
#
loop_
_entity_poly.entity_id
_entity_poly.type
_entity_poly.pdbx_seq_one_letter_code
_entity_poly.pdbx_strand_id
1 'polypeptide(L)'
;MYHAQISDFETVKEIFYSHKKWFPHVRTDYMKRMIARKNLILENDVVITYNFYKRKQKIGDIQAYKDDCILHQIAAKGKGTASDVLQRFFKFVNRRVYLSVRSDNEIAKNFYLKNNMKLIGKTSWAKGTLPGDVYVHNG
;
A
#
# COMPACT_ATOMS: atom_id res chain seq x y z
N MET A 1 0.25 -4.86 -15.23
CA MET A 1 -0.31 -3.64 -14.60
C MET A 1 0.48 -2.43 -15.06
N TYR A 2 -0.18 -1.30 -15.14
CA TYR A 2 0.48 -0.08 -15.61
C TYR A 2 1.30 0.56 -14.51
N HIS A 3 2.59 0.70 -14.73
CA HIS A 3 3.48 1.44 -13.84
C HIS A 3 3.54 2.89 -14.30
N ALA A 4 3.27 3.81 -13.39
CA ALA A 4 3.22 5.23 -13.69
C ALA A 4 4.56 5.73 -14.21
N GLN A 5 4.49 6.67 -15.15
CA GLN A 5 5.63 7.40 -15.68
C GLN A 5 5.62 8.82 -15.12
N ILE A 6 6.72 9.54 -15.29
CA ILE A 6 6.82 10.91 -14.77
C ILE A 6 5.73 11.82 -15.35
N SER A 7 5.26 11.54 -16.56
CA SER A 7 4.14 12.26 -17.16
C SER A 7 2.82 12.07 -16.42
N ASP A 8 2.72 11.04 -15.56
CA ASP A 8 1.54 10.77 -14.74
C ASP A 8 1.60 11.44 -13.36
N PHE A 9 2.68 12.15 -13.05
CA PHE A 9 2.93 12.66 -11.71
C PHE A 9 1.78 13.53 -11.18
N GLU A 10 1.22 14.41 -11.97
CA GLU A 10 0.13 15.29 -11.53
C GLU A 10 -1.11 14.48 -11.14
N THR A 11 -1.43 13.43 -11.89
CA THR A 11 -2.53 12.52 -11.56
C THR A 11 -2.28 11.79 -10.25
N VAL A 12 -1.07 11.26 -10.07
CA VAL A 12 -0.67 10.57 -8.84
C VAL A 12 -0.77 11.50 -7.65
N LYS A 13 -0.25 12.72 -7.78
CA LYS A 13 -0.30 13.74 -6.73
C LYS A 13 -1.73 14.08 -6.32
N GLU A 14 -2.60 14.26 -7.30
CA GLU A 14 -4.01 14.57 -7.05
C GLU A 14 -4.69 13.45 -6.26
N ILE A 15 -4.44 12.19 -6.61
CA ILE A 15 -5.02 11.04 -5.91
C ILE A 15 -4.55 11.00 -4.45
N PHE A 16 -3.26 11.13 -4.19
CA PHE A 16 -2.76 11.15 -2.82
C PHE A 16 -3.30 12.33 -2.02
N TYR A 17 -3.37 13.52 -2.61
CA TYR A 17 -3.85 14.70 -1.90
C TYR A 17 -5.33 14.63 -1.55
N SER A 18 -6.12 13.85 -2.31
CA SER A 18 -7.53 13.62 -1.95
C SER A 18 -7.68 12.79 -0.67
N HIS A 19 -6.61 12.13 -0.21
CA HIS A 19 -6.56 11.31 1.00
C HIS A 19 -5.48 11.74 1.99
N LYS A 20 -5.11 13.02 1.99
CA LYS A 20 -3.97 13.48 2.80
C LYS A 20 -4.14 13.28 4.30
N LYS A 21 -5.37 13.13 4.80
CA LYS A 21 -5.61 12.77 6.19
C LYS A 21 -4.89 11.48 6.59
N TRP A 22 -4.89 10.49 5.69
CA TRP A 22 -4.31 9.18 5.95
C TRP A 22 -2.87 9.05 5.43
N PHE A 23 -2.46 9.96 4.53
CA PHE A 23 -1.13 9.95 3.94
C PHE A 23 -0.42 11.31 4.09
N PRO A 24 -0.36 11.89 5.30
CA PRO A 24 0.25 13.21 5.47
C PRO A 24 1.76 13.21 5.22
N HIS A 25 2.38 12.03 5.29
CA HIS A 25 3.82 11.83 5.09
C HIS A 25 4.20 11.52 3.63
N VAL A 26 3.22 11.31 2.75
CA VAL A 26 3.50 11.01 1.34
C VAL A 26 3.77 12.34 0.61
N ARG A 27 5.04 12.59 0.32
CA ARG A 27 5.52 13.84 -0.27
C ARG A 27 5.78 13.65 -1.76
N THR A 28 5.91 14.78 -2.47
CA THR A 28 6.13 14.76 -3.92
C THR A 28 7.44 14.09 -4.32
N ASP A 29 8.50 14.29 -3.54
CA ASP A 29 9.78 13.63 -3.80
C ASP A 29 9.70 12.10 -3.65
N TYR A 30 8.92 11.62 -2.67
CA TYR A 30 8.64 10.19 -2.53
C TYR A 30 7.88 9.64 -3.74
N MET A 31 6.83 10.34 -4.18
CA MET A 31 6.05 9.93 -5.35
C MET A 31 6.94 9.81 -6.59
N LYS A 32 7.78 10.82 -6.85
CA LYS A 32 8.70 10.80 -7.99
C LYS A 32 9.72 9.68 -7.90
N ARG A 33 10.23 9.40 -6.71
CA ARG A 33 11.17 8.31 -6.49
C ARG A 33 10.53 6.95 -6.76
N MET A 34 9.30 6.74 -6.30
CA MET A 34 8.57 5.49 -6.54
C MET A 34 8.24 5.31 -8.02
N ILE A 35 7.91 6.39 -8.72
CA ILE A 35 7.71 6.36 -10.18
C ILE A 35 9.01 5.95 -10.87
N ALA A 36 10.12 6.60 -10.52
CA ALA A 36 11.42 6.32 -11.14
C ALA A 36 11.87 4.87 -10.93
N ARG A 37 11.56 4.30 -9.78
CA ARG A 37 11.89 2.90 -9.43
C ARG A 37 10.92 1.88 -10.00
N LYS A 38 9.86 2.32 -10.66
CA LYS A 38 8.78 1.46 -11.16
C LYS A 38 8.10 0.66 -10.04
N ASN A 39 7.94 1.29 -8.90
CA ASN A 39 7.26 0.74 -7.72
C ASN A 39 5.94 1.45 -7.43
N LEU A 40 5.38 2.13 -8.42
CA LEU A 40 4.10 2.82 -8.31
C LEU A 40 3.22 2.43 -9.50
N ILE A 41 2.11 1.78 -9.19
CA ILE A 41 1.10 1.37 -10.16
C ILE A 41 0.00 2.43 -10.17
N LEU A 42 -0.46 2.78 -11.37
CA LEU A 42 -1.59 3.67 -11.59
C LEU A 42 -2.55 2.98 -12.55
N GLU A 43 -3.71 2.56 -12.05
CA GLU A 43 -4.75 1.94 -12.85
C GLU A 43 -6.13 2.36 -12.37
N ASN A 44 -7.00 2.75 -13.30
CA ASN A 44 -8.39 3.13 -13.02
C ASN A 44 -8.50 4.12 -11.86
N ASP A 45 -7.63 5.13 -11.86
CA ASP A 45 -7.53 6.15 -10.81
C ASP A 45 -7.22 5.60 -9.42
N VAL A 46 -6.56 4.45 -9.38
CA VAL A 46 -6.02 3.85 -8.15
C VAL A 46 -4.50 3.86 -8.21
N VAL A 47 -3.88 4.31 -7.14
CA VAL A 47 -2.42 4.30 -6.98
C VAL A 47 -2.05 3.25 -5.95
N ILE A 48 -1.09 2.39 -6.27
CA ILE A 48 -0.48 1.44 -5.33
C ILE A 48 1.02 1.66 -5.34
N THR A 49 1.61 1.85 -4.16
CA THR A 49 3.06 1.86 -3.98
C THR A 49 3.50 0.62 -3.23
N TYR A 50 4.61 0.02 -3.66
CA TYR A 50 5.04 -1.26 -3.11
C TYR A 50 6.55 -1.43 -3.27
N ASN A 51 7.10 -2.40 -2.53
CA ASN A 51 8.47 -2.88 -2.69
C ASN A 51 8.52 -4.38 -2.42
N PHE A 52 9.61 -5.02 -2.83
CA PHE A 52 9.93 -6.38 -2.42
C PHE A 52 11.05 -6.35 -1.38
N TYR A 53 10.93 -7.19 -0.35
CA TYR A 53 11.99 -7.28 0.66
C TYR A 53 13.22 -7.96 0.06
N LYS A 54 14.37 -7.33 0.25
CA LYS A 54 15.66 -7.88 -0.21
C LYS A 54 16.23 -8.89 0.78
N ARG A 55 15.71 -8.89 2.00
CA ARG A 55 16.13 -9.78 3.08
C ARG A 55 15.02 -9.86 4.14
N LYS A 56 15.19 -10.80 5.06
CA LYS A 56 14.32 -10.95 6.22
C LYS A 56 14.22 -9.65 7.00
N GLN A 57 13.00 -9.23 7.34
CA GLN A 57 12.75 -7.95 8.02
C GLN A 57 11.44 -8.02 8.80
N LYS A 58 11.39 -7.34 9.94
CA LYS A 58 10.17 -7.27 10.74
C LYS A 58 9.23 -6.16 10.29
N ILE A 59 7.93 -6.44 10.39
CA ILE A 59 6.85 -5.46 10.26
C ILE A 59 6.12 -5.50 11.60
N GLY A 60 6.46 -4.60 12.54
CA GLY A 60 5.95 -4.68 13.90
C GLY A 60 6.36 -5.99 14.55
N ASP A 61 5.38 -6.78 14.98
CA ASP A 61 5.62 -8.10 15.60
C ASP A 61 5.64 -9.26 14.60
N ILE A 62 5.53 -8.97 13.29
CA ILE A 62 5.48 -9.98 12.23
C ILE A 62 6.81 -10.02 11.48
N GLN A 63 7.23 -11.24 11.11
CA GLN A 63 8.44 -11.46 10.34
C GLN A 63 8.10 -11.65 8.86
N ALA A 64 8.62 -10.75 8.01
CA ALA A 64 8.61 -10.91 6.56
C ALA A 64 9.94 -11.49 6.09
N TYR A 65 9.92 -12.11 4.92
CA TYR A 65 11.08 -12.80 4.36
C TYR A 65 11.47 -12.24 3.00
N LYS A 66 12.66 -12.60 2.54
CA LYS A 66 13.14 -12.18 1.23
C LYS A 66 12.10 -12.48 0.15
N ASP A 67 11.91 -11.54 -0.75
CA ASP A 67 10.97 -11.59 -1.88
C ASP A 67 9.48 -11.46 -1.52
N ASP A 68 9.15 -11.37 -0.23
CA ASP A 68 7.80 -10.96 0.16
C ASP A 68 7.57 -9.52 -0.29
N CYS A 69 6.32 -9.19 -0.60
CA CYS A 69 5.93 -7.84 -1.03
C CYS A 69 5.41 -7.04 0.14
N ILE A 70 5.80 -5.77 0.22
CA ILE A 70 5.20 -4.79 1.12
C ILE A 70 4.43 -3.77 0.29
N LEU A 71 3.12 -3.66 0.52
CA LEU A 71 2.28 -2.62 -0.06
C LEU A 71 2.30 -1.44 0.91
N HIS A 72 2.85 -0.32 0.46
CA HIS A 72 3.01 0.87 1.31
C HIS A 72 1.75 1.71 1.37
N GLN A 73 1.17 2.03 0.21
CA GLN A 73 -0.05 2.82 0.13
C GLN A 73 -0.94 2.30 -0.99
N ILE A 74 -2.25 2.40 -0.77
CA ILE A 74 -3.26 2.29 -1.81
C ILE A 74 -4.23 3.45 -1.64
N ALA A 75 -4.44 4.20 -2.69
CA ALA A 75 -5.34 5.35 -2.70
C ALA A 75 -6.13 5.37 -4.00
N ALA A 76 -7.41 5.68 -3.93
CA ALA A 76 -8.28 5.73 -5.08
C ALA A 76 -8.99 7.07 -5.17
N LYS A 77 -9.10 7.61 -6.39
CA LYS A 77 -9.95 8.75 -6.68
C LYS A 77 -11.28 8.18 -7.16
N GLY A 78 -12.31 8.30 -6.35
CA GLY A 78 -13.62 7.74 -6.67
C GLY A 78 -13.85 6.40 -6.00
N LYS A 79 -14.97 5.76 -6.36
CA LYS A 79 -15.45 4.54 -5.68
C LYS A 79 -15.56 3.39 -6.67
N GLY A 80 -15.38 2.17 -6.14
CA GLY A 80 -15.75 0.94 -6.83
C GLY A 80 -14.66 0.29 -7.66
N THR A 81 -13.49 0.91 -7.85
CA THR A 81 -12.41 0.34 -8.66
C THR A 81 -11.25 -0.22 -7.85
N ALA A 82 -11.11 0.20 -6.60
CA ALA A 82 -9.95 -0.16 -5.78
C ALA A 82 -9.85 -1.68 -5.52
N SER A 83 -10.99 -2.34 -5.27
CA SER A 83 -11.00 -3.79 -5.03
C SER A 83 -10.50 -4.58 -6.25
N ASP A 84 -10.96 -4.23 -7.44
CA ASP A 84 -10.53 -4.88 -8.67
C ASP A 84 -9.03 -4.69 -8.90
N VAL A 85 -8.54 -3.45 -8.73
CA VAL A 85 -7.11 -3.15 -8.91
C VAL A 85 -6.28 -3.90 -7.87
N LEU A 86 -6.72 -3.96 -6.61
CA LEU A 86 -6.00 -4.67 -5.57
C LEU A 86 -5.91 -6.18 -5.86
N GLN A 87 -7.01 -6.79 -6.31
CA GLN A 87 -7.02 -8.22 -6.67
C GLN A 87 -6.09 -8.49 -7.85
N ARG A 88 -6.08 -7.62 -8.85
CA ARG A 88 -5.15 -7.75 -9.98
C ARG A 88 -3.70 -7.55 -9.53
N PHE A 89 -3.46 -6.67 -8.57
CA PHE A 89 -2.14 -6.47 -8.00
C PHE A 89 -1.63 -7.75 -7.31
N PHE A 90 -2.48 -8.42 -6.52
CA PHE A 90 -2.08 -9.68 -5.88
C PHE A 90 -1.67 -10.73 -6.90
N LYS A 91 -2.39 -10.84 -8.02
CA LYS A 91 -2.04 -11.77 -9.10
C LYS A 91 -0.76 -11.36 -9.81
N PHE A 92 -0.57 -10.06 -10.00
CA PHE A 92 0.60 -9.52 -10.68
C PHE A 92 1.88 -9.83 -9.89
N VAL A 93 1.91 -9.55 -8.59
CA VAL A 93 3.10 -9.81 -7.77
C VAL A 93 3.28 -11.29 -7.48
N ASN A 94 2.18 -12.04 -7.40
CA ASN A 94 2.18 -13.50 -7.18
C ASN A 94 3.07 -13.91 -6.02
N ARG A 95 2.96 -13.21 -4.91
CA ARG A 95 3.77 -13.38 -3.70
C ARG A 95 2.95 -13.04 -2.50
N ARG A 96 3.47 -13.36 -1.31
CA ARG A 96 2.90 -12.90 -0.06
C ARG A 96 3.00 -11.38 0.01
N VAL A 97 1.88 -10.72 0.27
CA VAL A 97 1.77 -9.26 0.34
C VAL A 97 1.40 -8.84 1.75
N TYR A 98 2.25 -8.04 2.37
CA TYR A 98 1.99 -7.45 3.67
C TYR A 98 1.61 -5.98 3.52
N LEU A 99 0.83 -5.47 4.44
CA LEU A 99 0.64 -4.05 4.63
C LEU A 99 0.38 -3.75 6.09
N SER A 100 0.58 -2.51 6.48
CA SER A 100 0.17 -2.02 7.78
C SER A 100 -0.72 -0.80 7.62
N VAL A 101 -1.68 -0.64 8.51
CA VAL A 101 -2.68 0.42 8.47
C VAL A 101 -2.93 0.91 9.89
N ARG A 102 -3.24 2.19 10.05
CA ARG A 102 -3.61 2.73 11.36
C ARG A 102 -4.80 1.97 11.93
N SER A 103 -4.71 1.60 13.21
CA SER A 103 -5.76 0.84 13.86
C SER A 103 -7.10 1.58 13.92
N ASP A 104 -7.07 2.93 13.85
CA ASP A 104 -8.26 3.77 13.84
C ASP A 104 -8.87 3.99 12.43
N ASN A 105 -8.25 3.44 11.38
CA ASN A 105 -8.77 3.55 10.02
C ASN A 105 -9.71 2.39 9.70
N GLU A 106 -10.92 2.44 10.23
CA GLU A 106 -11.90 1.35 10.10
C GLU A 106 -12.30 1.09 8.65
N ILE A 107 -12.42 2.12 7.84
CA ILE A 107 -12.78 1.97 6.42
C ILE A 107 -11.74 1.15 5.69
N ALA A 108 -10.46 1.48 5.87
CA ALA A 108 -9.37 0.74 5.23
C ALA A 108 -9.27 -0.70 5.75
N LYS A 109 -9.40 -0.89 7.05
CA LYS A 109 -9.36 -2.23 7.66
C LYS A 109 -10.44 -3.14 7.08
N ASN A 110 -11.67 -2.64 6.98
CA ASN A 110 -12.77 -3.39 6.40
C ASN A 110 -12.53 -3.69 4.92
N PHE A 111 -11.96 -2.73 4.18
CA PHE A 111 -11.60 -2.91 2.79
C PHE A 111 -10.61 -4.07 2.62
N TYR A 112 -9.57 -4.15 3.45
CA TYR A 112 -8.58 -5.22 3.36
C TYR A 112 -9.17 -6.58 3.71
N LEU A 113 -10.00 -6.67 4.77
CA LEU A 113 -10.67 -7.91 5.12
C LEU A 113 -11.59 -8.40 3.99
N LYS A 114 -12.31 -7.49 3.36
CA LYS A 114 -13.18 -7.79 2.22
C LYS A 114 -12.39 -8.27 1.00
N ASN A 115 -11.13 -7.92 0.91
CA ASN A 115 -10.26 -8.31 -0.20
C ASN A 115 -9.35 -9.49 0.13
N ASN A 116 -9.78 -10.36 1.04
CA ASN A 116 -9.10 -11.62 1.38
C ASN A 116 -7.75 -11.45 2.06
N MET A 117 -7.54 -10.33 2.72
CA MET A 117 -6.39 -10.16 3.61
C MET A 117 -6.76 -10.59 5.03
N LYS A 118 -5.77 -11.04 5.79
CA LYS A 118 -5.94 -11.47 7.18
C LYS A 118 -5.17 -10.55 8.11
N LEU A 119 -5.81 -10.20 9.22
CA LEU A 119 -5.12 -9.51 10.32
C LEU A 119 -4.20 -10.51 11.02
N ILE A 120 -2.90 -10.23 11.05
CA ILE A 120 -1.91 -11.16 11.61
C ILE A 120 -1.04 -10.56 12.69
N GLY A 121 -1.04 -9.26 12.88
CA GLY A 121 -0.15 -8.67 13.87
C GLY A 121 -0.41 -7.20 14.11
N LYS A 122 0.47 -6.63 14.92
CA LYS A 122 0.41 -5.24 15.35
C LYS A 122 1.73 -4.54 15.08
N THR A 123 1.65 -3.24 14.86
CA THR A 123 2.79 -2.37 14.72
C THR A 123 2.48 -1.03 15.36
N SER A 124 3.42 -0.11 15.35
CA SER A 124 3.19 1.24 15.82
C SER A 124 4.16 2.20 15.15
N TRP A 125 3.78 3.46 15.14
CA TRP A 125 4.61 4.56 14.68
C TRP A 125 4.67 5.64 15.76
N ALA A 126 5.45 6.68 15.50
CA ALA A 126 5.59 7.83 16.43
C ALA A 126 5.93 7.36 17.85
N LYS A 127 6.95 6.51 17.98
CA LYS A 127 7.44 5.98 19.27
C LYS A 127 6.33 5.25 20.05
N GLY A 128 5.46 4.52 19.34
CA GLY A 128 4.41 3.73 19.97
C GLY A 128 3.11 4.47 20.23
N THR A 129 3.04 5.76 19.91
CA THR A 129 1.83 6.57 20.17
C THR A 129 0.76 6.39 19.10
N LEU A 130 1.12 5.84 17.93
CA LEU A 130 0.21 5.65 16.81
C LEU A 130 0.13 4.16 16.47
N PRO A 131 -0.89 3.44 16.98
CA PRO A 131 -0.99 2.00 16.75
C PRO A 131 -1.42 1.66 15.34
N GLY A 132 -0.96 0.52 14.84
CA GLY A 132 -1.30 -0.02 13.55
C GLY A 132 -1.54 -1.52 13.56
N ASP A 133 -2.27 -1.98 12.55
CA ASP A 133 -2.57 -3.39 12.34
C ASP A 133 -1.82 -3.87 11.08
N VAL A 134 -1.34 -5.11 11.12
CA VAL A 134 -0.63 -5.74 10.01
C VAL A 134 -1.53 -6.77 9.36
N TYR A 135 -1.68 -6.68 8.05
CA TYR A 135 -2.47 -7.60 7.24
C TYR A 135 -1.58 -8.34 6.25
N VAL A 136 -2.01 -9.53 5.86
CA VAL A 136 -1.33 -10.34 4.84
C VAL A 136 -2.31 -10.94 3.85
N HIS A 137 -1.88 -11.00 2.59
CA HIS A 137 -2.48 -11.82 1.53
C HIS A 137 -1.43 -12.85 1.12
N ASN A 138 -1.79 -14.13 1.13
CA ASN A 138 -0.82 -15.21 0.93
C ASN A 138 -0.52 -15.56 -0.53
N GLY A 139 -0.92 -14.71 -1.45
CA GLY A 139 -0.63 -14.92 -2.86
C GLY A 139 -1.70 -15.65 -3.64
#